data_8ce0cdc675f280b44f4767a93842c565
#
_entry.id   8ce0cdc675f280b44f4767a93842c565
#
_cell.length_a   1.000
_cell.length_b   1.000
_cell.length_c   1.000
_cell.angle_alpha   90.00
_cell.angle_beta   90.00
_cell.angle_gamma   90.00
#
_symmetry.space_group_name_H-M   'P 1'
#
loop_
_entity.id
_entity.type
_entity.pdbx_description
1 polymer ?
#
loop_
_entity_poly.entity_id
_entity_poly.type
_entity_poly.pdbx_seq_one_letter_code
_entity_poly.pdbx_strand_id
1 'polypeptide(L)'
;KGFFLKEEISNYLIHLGQKRTDLQLDITQVVEKLKFPTRTVEELEKGNVCFVQYPLNYFFSRQYAYLVGAEFPNHFNMQSFKKRGR
;
A
#
# COMPACT_ATOMS: atom_id res chain seq x y z
N LYS A 1 20.70 6.61 8.55
CA LYS A 1 19.67 6.16 8.96
C LYS A 1 18.83 5.69 7.96
N GLY A 2 18.61 4.88 7.53
CA GLY A 2 17.87 4.42 6.55
C GLY A 2 16.58 4.01 6.92
N PHE A 3 15.63 4.22 6.36
CA PHE A 3 14.60 4.21 6.95
C PHE A 3 13.44 3.66 6.41
N PHE A 4 12.81 2.95 7.27
CA PHE A 4 11.48 2.45 7.08
C PHE A 4 10.57 3.59 7.50
N LEU A 5 9.81 4.09 6.58
CA LEU A 5 8.90 5.19 6.83
C LEU A 5 7.53 4.64 7.18
N LYS A 6 7.49 3.85 8.25
CA LYS A 6 6.29 3.07 8.54
C LYS A 6 5.05 3.93 8.72
N GLU A 7 5.18 4.99 9.48
CA GLU A 7 4.02 5.82 9.78
C GLU A 7 3.52 6.54 8.55
N GLU A 8 4.44 7.07 7.79
CA GLU A 8 4.08 7.77 6.56
C GLU A 8 3.40 6.84 5.58
N ILE A 9 3.95 5.64 5.44
CA ILE A 9 3.40 4.68 4.50
C ILE A 9 2.05 4.17 4.98
N SER A 10 1.92 3.94 6.29
CA SER A 10 0.64 3.53 6.85
C SER A 10 -0.45 4.54 6.56
N ASN A 11 -0.14 5.81 6.78
CA ASN A 11 -1.11 6.87 6.53
C ASN A 11 -1.44 6.96 5.04
N TYR A 12 -0.44 6.77 4.21
CA TYR A 12 -0.65 6.79 2.78
C TYR A 12 -1.58 5.66 2.34
N LEU A 13 -1.37 4.46 2.89
CA LEU A 13 -2.22 3.32 2.52
C LEU A 13 -3.65 3.53 2.98
N ILE A 14 -3.84 4.11 4.16
CA ILE A 14 -5.19 4.44 4.63
C ILE A 14 -5.84 5.43 3.67
N HIS A 15 -5.06 6.40 3.22
CA HIS A 15 -5.56 7.38 2.26
C HIS A 15 -5.96 6.70 0.94
N LEU A 16 -5.18 5.72 0.49
CA LEU A 16 -5.53 5.00 -0.73
C LEU A 16 -6.85 4.26 -0.59
N GLY A 17 -7.08 3.68 0.58
CA GLY A 17 -8.35 3.01 0.83
C GLY A 17 -9.52 3.98 0.78
N GLN A 18 -9.31 5.18 1.28
CA GLN A 18 -10.35 6.20 1.20
C GLN A 18 -10.61 6.63 -0.23
N LYS A 19 -9.56 6.76 -1.02
CA LYS A 19 -9.73 7.07 -2.43
C LYS A 19 -10.50 5.99 -3.15
N ARG A 20 -10.22 4.73 -2.81
CA ARG A 20 -10.96 3.63 -3.40
C ARG A 20 -12.45 3.77 -3.10
N THR A 21 -12.77 4.04 -1.85
CA THR A 21 -14.15 4.21 -1.44
C THR A 21 -14.80 5.39 -2.16
N ASP A 22 -14.07 6.49 -2.28
CA ASP A 22 -14.58 7.66 -2.97
C ASP A 22 -14.90 7.37 -4.43
N LEU A 23 -14.12 6.49 -5.03
CA LEU A 23 -14.32 6.11 -6.43
C LEU A 23 -15.38 5.00 -6.55
N GLN A 24 -15.91 4.56 -5.43
CA GLN A 24 -16.92 3.50 -5.41
C GLN A 24 -16.42 2.20 -5.99
N LEU A 25 -15.15 1.93 -5.78
CA LEU A 25 -14.56 0.67 -6.20
C LEU A 25 -14.69 -0.34 -5.09
N ASP A 26 -15.23 -1.50 -5.42
CA ASP A 26 -15.31 -2.59 -4.45
C ASP A 26 -13.94 -3.17 -4.20
N ILE A 27 -13.76 -3.69 -2.99
CA ILE A 27 -12.49 -4.32 -2.69
C ILE A 27 -12.26 -5.53 -3.60
N THR A 28 -13.32 -6.19 -4.04
CA THR A 28 -13.17 -7.31 -4.97
C THR A 28 -12.55 -6.86 -6.31
N GLN A 29 -12.86 -5.64 -6.73
CA GLN A 29 -12.26 -5.13 -7.95
C GLN A 29 -10.77 -4.91 -7.79
N VAL A 30 -10.36 -4.44 -6.62
CA VAL A 30 -8.94 -4.26 -6.32
C VAL A 30 -8.25 -5.62 -6.28
N VAL A 31 -8.87 -6.58 -5.62
CA VAL A 31 -8.32 -7.94 -5.54
C VAL A 31 -8.10 -8.51 -6.93
N GLU A 32 -9.07 -8.32 -7.80
CA GLU A 32 -8.96 -8.84 -9.16
C GLU A 32 -7.85 -8.16 -9.95
N LYS A 33 -7.76 -6.86 -9.80
CA LYS A 33 -6.77 -6.11 -10.57
C LYS A 33 -5.36 -6.33 -10.08
N LEU A 34 -5.18 -6.33 -8.77
CA LEU A 34 -3.85 -6.41 -8.20
C LEU A 34 -3.38 -7.82 -7.92
N LYS A 35 -4.32 -8.78 -7.93
CA LYS A 35 -3.98 -10.19 -7.71
C LYS A 35 -3.43 -10.45 -6.32
N PHE A 36 -3.93 -9.74 -5.34
CA PHE A 36 -3.61 -9.99 -3.95
C PHE A 36 -4.85 -10.50 -3.24
N PRO A 37 -4.70 -11.38 -2.25
CA PRO A 37 -5.86 -11.88 -1.51
C PRO A 37 -6.63 -10.75 -0.83
N THR A 38 -7.91 -10.96 -0.64
CA THR A 38 -8.77 -9.95 -0.01
C THR A 38 -8.21 -9.52 1.34
N ARG A 39 -7.79 -10.48 2.15
CA ARG A 39 -7.27 -10.17 3.47
C ARG A 39 -6.05 -9.26 3.40
N THR A 40 -5.19 -9.50 2.41
CA THR A 40 -4.01 -8.68 2.22
C THR A 40 -4.40 -7.25 1.93
N VAL A 41 -5.35 -7.06 1.01
CA VAL A 41 -5.79 -5.72 0.66
C VAL A 41 -6.40 -5.04 1.88
N GLU A 42 -7.22 -5.77 2.63
CA GLU A 42 -7.87 -5.20 3.80
C GLU A 42 -6.85 -4.75 4.84
N GLU A 43 -5.86 -5.58 5.10
CA GLU A 43 -4.86 -5.26 6.11
C GLU A 43 -4.02 -4.06 5.70
N LEU A 44 -3.65 -4.01 4.44
CA LEU A 44 -2.85 -2.90 3.97
C LEU A 44 -3.64 -1.60 3.96
N GLU A 45 -4.94 -1.69 3.69
CA GLU A 45 -5.79 -0.50 3.76
C GLU A 45 -5.95 0.02 5.18
N LYS A 46 -5.72 -0.82 6.18
CA LYS A 46 -5.73 -0.37 7.57
C LYS A 46 -4.40 0.26 7.97
N GLY A 47 -3.45 0.24 7.07
CA GLY A 47 -2.14 0.78 7.36
C GLY A 47 -1.13 -0.23 7.86
N ASN A 48 -1.47 -1.52 7.80
CA ASN A 48 -0.59 -2.55 8.30
C ASN A 48 0.45 -2.92 7.24
N VAL A 49 1.44 -2.06 7.09
CA VAL A 49 2.44 -2.20 6.04
C VAL A 49 3.18 -3.52 6.11
N CYS A 50 3.40 -4.00 7.32
CA CYS A 50 4.21 -5.20 7.51
C CYS A 50 3.43 -6.49 7.33
N PHE A 51 2.15 -6.40 7.04
CA PHE A 51 1.38 -7.60 6.80
C PHE A 51 1.94 -8.37 5.61
N VAL A 52 2.47 -7.66 4.64
CA VAL A 52 3.11 -8.25 3.47
C VAL A 52 4.58 -7.89 3.51
N GLN A 53 5.40 -8.88 3.25
CA GLN A 53 6.83 -8.68 3.33
C GLN A 53 7.37 -7.89 2.15
N TYR A 54 8.44 -7.19 2.41
CA TYR A 54 9.22 -6.54 1.37
C TYR A 54 9.73 -7.64 0.40
N PRO A 55 9.70 -7.39 -0.89
CA PRO A 55 9.32 -6.13 -1.56
C PRO A 55 7.88 -6.08 -2.03
N LEU A 56 7.07 -7.06 -1.70
CA LEU A 56 5.69 -7.10 -2.19
C LEU A 56 4.88 -5.92 -1.67
N ASN A 57 5.16 -5.47 -0.44
CA ASN A 57 4.44 -4.31 0.09
C ASN A 57 4.69 -3.07 -0.75
N TYR A 58 5.91 -2.91 -1.27
CA TYR A 58 6.22 -1.78 -2.14
C TYR A 58 5.44 -1.88 -3.45
N PHE A 59 5.48 -3.04 -4.08
CA PHE A 59 4.80 -3.20 -5.37
C PHE A 59 3.29 -3.08 -5.23
N PHE A 60 2.75 -3.62 -4.14
CA PHE A 60 1.32 -3.49 -3.89
C PHE A 60 0.93 -2.02 -3.78
N SER A 61 1.66 -1.27 -2.97
CA SER A 61 1.33 0.13 -2.73
C SER A 61 1.39 0.94 -4.01
N ARG A 62 2.40 0.67 -4.81
CA ARG A 62 2.58 1.39 -6.05
C ARG A 62 1.46 1.10 -7.04
N GLN A 63 1.12 -0.18 -7.18
CA GLN A 63 0.07 -0.56 -8.10
C GLN A 63 -1.29 -0.09 -7.63
N TYR A 64 -1.52 -0.13 -6.32
CA TYR A 64 -2.75 0.35 -5.77
C TYR A 64 -2.92 1.85 -6.03
N ALA A 65 -1.86 2.62 -5.81
CA ALA A 65 -1.91 4.05 -6.08
C ALA A 65 -2.27 4.30 -7.54
N TYR A 66 -1.65 3.56 -8.43
CA TYR A 66 -1.93 3.70 -9.83
C TYR A 66 -3.40 3.39 -10.15
N LEU A 67 -3.92 2.34 -9.52
CA LEU A 67 -5.29 1.91 -9.78
C LEU A 67 -6.30 2.98 -9.38
N VAL A 68 -6.09 3.65 -8.26
CA VAL A 68 -7.04 4.67 -7.79
C VAL A 68 -6.67 6.07 -8.26
N GLY A 69 -5.67 6.19 -9.13
CA GLY A 69 -5.29 7.48 -9.68
C GLY A 69 -4.60 8.40 -8.70
N ALA A 70 -3.99 7.83 -7.67
CA ALA A 70 -3.27 8.63 -6.68
C ALA A 70 -1.81 8.75 -7.07
N GLU A 71 -1.21 9.84 -6.63
CA GLU A 71 0.20 10.05 -6.89
C GLU A 71 1.01 9.24 -5.90
N PHE A 72 2.03 8.55 -6.39
CA PHE A 72 2.93 7.82 -5.51
C PHE A 72 4.08 8.76 -5.14
N PRO A 73 4.24 9.09 -3.86
CA PRO A 73 5.24 10.09 -3.48
C PRO A 73 6.63 9.73 -3.95
N ASN A 74 7.34 10.73 -4.45
CA ASN A 74 8.67 10.51 -4.99
C ASN A 74 9.66 9.99 -3.95
N HIS A 75 9.46 10.35 -2.70
CA HIS A 75 10.38 9.91 -1.66
C HIS A 75 10.10 8.48 -1.19
N PHE A 76 8.99 7.89 -1.66
CA PHE A 76 8.73 6.48 -1.37
C PHE A 76 9.46 5.66 -2.41
N ASN A 77 10.51 4.98 -2.00
CA ASN A 77 11.22 4.08 -2.90
C ASN A 77 11.26 2.72 -2.24
N MET A 78 11.91 1.77 -2.88
CA MET A 78 11.91 0.41 -2.32
C MET A 78 12.49 0.38 -0.93
N GLN A 79 13.53 1.20 -0.68
CA GLN A 79 14.13 1.23 0.65
C GLN A 79 13.15 1.69 1.72
N SER A 80 12.23 2.57 1.34
CA SER A 80 11.25 3.06 2.30
C SER A 80 10.36 1.98 2.86
N PHE A 81 10.18 0.91 2.10
CA PHE A 81 9.29 -0.18 2.49
C PHE A 81 10.04 -1.33 3.16
N LYS A 82 11.35 -1.28 3.13
CA LYS A 82 12.14 -2.35 3.71
C LYS A 82 12.21 -2.17 5.21
N LYS A 83 11.77 -3.17 5.94
CA LYS A 83 11.82 -3.10 7.37
C LYS A 83 13.25 -3.06 7.82
N ARG A 84 13.61 -2.10 8.71
CA ARG A 84 14.93 -2.01 9.21
C ARG A 84 15.19 -3.15 10.09
N GLY A 85 16.06 -3.91 9.77
CA GLY A 85 16.36 -5.09 10.43
C GLY A 85 17.14 -4.87 11.65
N ARG A 86 17.19 -5.68 12.52
CA ARG A 86 17.73 -5.87 13.46
C ARG A 86 18.59 -6.13 13.51
#